data_c136b06545c49ddbe77ac90bd7d28814
#
_entry.id   c136b06545c49ddbe77ac90bd7d28814
#
_cell.length_a   1.000
_cell.length_b   1.000
_cell.length_c   1.000
_cell.angle_alpha   90.00
_cell.angle_beta   90.00
_cell.angle_gamma   90.00
#
_symmetry.space_group_name_H-M   'P 1'
#
loop_
_entity.id
_entity.type
_entity.pdbx_description
1 polymer ?
#
loop_
_entity_poly.entity_id
_entity_poly.type
_entity_poly.pdbx_seq_one_letter_code
_entity_poly.pdbx_strand_id
1 'polypeptide(L)'
;MANIAIELGIFYRVLPVLKPFIKLSKLSSGSCIAIATAFGSPQAAISMIAEIYRNRKISRTEAYITSIATWFPQTVYESIAYIAPAIIPLLGPLGITYICLFILNGAIVAGIALLAGRLLLKDNDEVEISIPSRNIREAIYNGFKRSKRTLKRYVAIALPITIVAFVLLDVGLINFDLPLPLPPEALAIIPLRIANPLAAYAALSEIMDTITFKQALIVLLVASPIGSLRYIFAHRLPYYVGLFGVDLGTKIVLVGGVIRICATFGIIIAVWFLF
;
A
#
# COMPACT_ATOMS: atom_id res chain seq x y z
N MET A 1 10.38 -2.15 16.55
CA MET A 1 9.08 -2.21 17.28
C MET A 1 8.14 -3.25 16.66
N ALA A 2 7.73 -3.14 15.39
CA ALA A 2 6.79 -4.08 14.76
C ALA A 2 7.22 -5.55 14.80
N ASN A 3 8.50 -5.86 14.53
CA ASN A 3 9.03 -7.23 14.63
C ASN A 3 8.98 -7.79 16.06
N ILE A 4 9.06 -6.93 17.08
CA ILE A 4 8.89 -7.32 18.48
C ILE A 4 7.42 -7.62 18.77
N ALA A 5 6.49 -6.81 18.26
CA ALA A 5 5.06 -7.04 18.40
C ALA A 5 4.59 -8.36 17.74
N ILE A 6 5.21 -8.73 16.61
CA ILE A 6 5.00 -10.02 15.94
C ILE A 6 5.47 -11.18 16.84
N GLU A 7 6.68 -11.05 17.39
CA GLU A 7 7.25 -12.08 18.30
C GLU A 7 6.46 -12.22 19.61
N LEU A 8 5.85 -11.11 20.09
CA LEU A 8 4.98 -11.11 21.26
C LEU A 8 3.58 -11.65 20.97
N GLY A 9 3.27 -11.95 19.71
CA GLY A 9 1.98 -12.54 19.34
C GLY A 9 0.78 -11.59 19.47
N ILE A 10 0.99 -10.27 19.53
CA ILE A 10 -0.10 -9.29 19.70
C ILE A 10 -1.11 -9.39 18.56
N PHE A 11 -0.66 -9.65 17.35
CA PHE A 11 -1.51 -9.76 16.17
C PHE A 11 -2.35 -11.04 16.11
N TYR A 12 -2.02 -12.06 16.92
CA TYR A 12 -2.84 -13.28 17.01
C TYR A 12 -4.21 -13.04 17.64
N ARG A 13 -4.34 -11.98 18.45
CA ARG A 13 -5.65 -11.59 19.03
C ARG A 13 -6.65 -11.11 18.00
N VAL A 14 -6.19 -10.73 16.81
CA VAL A 14 -7.04 -10.27 15.70
C VAL A 14 -7.51 -11.43 14.80
N LEU A 15 -6.89 -12.62 14.96
CA LEU A 15 -7.23 -13.83 14.18
C LEU A 15 -8.71 -14.20 14.18
N PRO A 16 -9.45 -14.16 15.30
CA PRO A 16 -10.88 -14.50 15.30
C PRO A 16 -11.70 -13.59 14.36
N VAL A 17 -11.35 -12.31 14.27
CA VAL A 17 -12.01 -11.34 13.39
C VAL A 17 -11.67 -11.63 11.93
N LEU A 18 -10.48 -12.19 11.66
CA LEU A 18 -10.02 -12.51 10.32
C LEU A 18 -10.49 -13.87 9.81
N LYS A 19 -10.99 -14.76 10.69
CA LYS A 19 -11.47 -16.09 10.29
C LYS A 19 -12.39 -16.12 9.07
N PRO A 20 -13.43 -15.25 8.96
CA PRO A 20 -14.30 -15.26 7.78
C PRO A 20 -13.54 -14.91 6.49
N PHE A 21 -12.56 -14.00 6.55
CA PHE A 21 -11.72 -13.64 5.41
C PHE A 21 -10.75 -14.76 5.03
N ILE A 22 -10.23 -15.51 6.00
CA ILE A 22 -9.39 -16.69 5.80
C ILE A 22 -10.17 -17.75 5.01
N LYS A 23 -11.37 -18.11 5.49
CA LYS A 23 -12.23 -19.10 4.82
C LYS A 23 -12.65 -18.66 3.41
N LEU A 24 -12.91 -17.36 3.21
CA LEU A 24 -13.32 -16.83 1.93
C LEU A 24 -12.19 -16.88 0.89
N SER A 25 -10.96 -16.59 1.28
CA SER A 25 -9.82 -16.38 0.39
C SER A 25 -8.87 -17.58 0.27
N LYS A 26 -9.06 -18.63 1.05
CA LYS A 26 -8.17 -19.82 1.15
C LYS A 26 -6.72 -19.48 1.52
N LEU A 27 -6.49 -18.33 2.15
CA LEU A 27 -5.18 -17.91 2.62
C LEU A 27 -4.82 -18.67 3.89
N SER A 28 -3.54 -18.97 4.06
CA SER A 28 -3.03 -19.54 5.32
C SER A 28 -3.17 -18.54 6.47
N SER A 29 -3.24 -19.07 7.67
CA SER A 29 -3.32 -18.26 8.89
C SER A 29 -2.12 -17.30 9.01
N GLY A 30 -0.91 -17.70 8.57
CA GLY A 30 0.27 -16.85 8.53
C GLY A 30 0.11 -15.64 7.60
N SER A 31 -0.49 -15.86 6.42
CA SER A 31 -0.83 -14.80 5.47
C SER A 31 -1.83 -13.81 6.07
N CYS A 32 -2.84 -14.28 6.79
CA CYS A 32 -3.84 -13.42 7.43
C CYS A 32 -3.27 -12.59 8.57
N ILE A 33 -2.37 -13.16 9.39
CA ILE A 33 -1.65 -12.41 10.42
C ILE A 33 -0.79 -11.32 9.78
N ALA A 34 -0.14 -11.61 8.66
CA ALA A 34 0.62 -10.59 7.93
C ALA A 34 -0.28 -9.46 7.44
N ILE A 35 -1.48 -9.75 6.89
CA ILE A 35 -2.45 -8.73 6.50
C ILE A 35 -2.87 -7.88 7.73
N ALA A 36 -3.17 -8.51 8.86
CA ALA A 36 -3.51 -7.79 10.10
C ALA A 36 -2.36 -6.90 10.58
N THR A 37 -1.12 -7.40 10.50
CA THR A 37 0.08 -6.64 10.88
C THR A 37 0.23 -5.35 10.06
N ALA A 38 -0.26 -5.33 8.83
CA ALA A 38 -0.15 -4.16 7.94
C ALA A 38 -0.95 -2.94 8.43
N PHE A 39 -1.98 -3.11 9.28
CA PHE A 39 -2.67 -1.98 9.92
C PHE A 39 -1.78 -1.20 10.89
N GLY A 40 -0.79 -1.84 11.49
CA GLY A 40 0.14 -1.19 12.41
C GLY A 40 1.52 -0.94 11.82
N SER A 41 1.96 -1.78 10.89
CA SER A 41 3.27 -1.68 10.23
C SER A 41 3.29 -2.39 8.88
N PRO A 42 3.05 -1.68 7.79
CA PRO A 42 3.11 -2.24 6.44
C PRO A 42 4.45 -2.93 6.13
N GLN A 43 5.56 -2.34 6.57
CA GLN A 43 6.90 -2.89 6.32
C GLN A 43 7.12 -4.22 7.05
N ALA A 44 6.62 -4.34 8.28
CA ALA A 44 6.69 -5.59 9.03
C ALA A 44 5.84 -6.68 8.38
N ALA A 45 4.64 -6.34 7.90
CA ALA A 45 3.75 -7.26 7.20
C ALA A 45 4.42 -7.86 5.96
N ILE A 46 4.97 -7.02 5.09
CA ILE A 46 5.63 -7.47 3.86
C ILE A 46 6.90 -8.30 4.19
N SER A 47 7.67 -7.89 5.19
CA SER A 47 8.84 -8.66 5.65
C SER A 47 8.43 -10.04 6.18
N MET A 48 7.30 -10.14 6.88
CA MET A 48 6.73 -11.39 7.39
C MET A 48 6.30 -12.30 6.23
N ILE A 49 5.59 -11.78 5.22
CA ILE A 49 5.20 -12.56 4.05
C ILE A 49 6.44 -13.11 3.33
N ALA A 50 7.46 -12.27 3.12
CA ALA A 50 8.70 -12.68 2.48
C ALA A 50 9.45 -13.76 3.28
N GLU A 51 9.39 -13.73 4.60
CA GLU A 51 9.98 -14.75 5.45
C GLU A 51 9.23 -16.09 5.39
N ILE A 52 7.89 -16.04 5.50
CA ILE A 52 7.04 -17.23 5.40
C ILE A 52 7.21 -17.90 4.03
N TYR A 53 7.29 -17.09 2.95
CA TYR A 53 7.54 -17.57 1.59
C TYR A 53 8.93 -18.21 1.45
N ARG A 54 9.99 -17.56 1.95
CA ARG A 54 11.36 -18.10 1.91
C ARG A 54 11.50 -19.41 2.69
N ASN A 55 10.75 -19.55 3.75
CA ASN A 55 10.71 -20.79 4.55
C ASN A 55 9.79 -21.85 3.92
N ARG A 56 9.29 -21.63 2.69
CA ARG A 56 8.40 -22.52 1.94
C ARG A 56 7.11 -22.91 2.67
N LYS A 57 6.65 -22.06 3.59
CA LYS A 57 5.40 -22.27 4.33
C LYS A 57 4.17 -21.82 3.56
N ILE A 58 4.34 -20.95 2.56
CA ILE A 58 3.31 -20.51 1.62
C ILE A 58 3.82 -20.66 0.19
N SER A 59 2.89 -20.85 -0.74
CA SER A 59 3.18 -20.92 -2.17
C SER A 59 3.55 -19.53 -2.72
N ARG A 60 4.16 -19.52 -3.91
CA ARG A 60 4.46 -18.27 -4.64
C ARG A 60 3.19 -17.47 -4.94
N THR A 61 2.12 -18.16 -5.34
CA THR A 61 0.82 -17.55 -5.64
C THR A 61 0.21 -16.94 -4.38
N GLU A 62 0.29 -17.63 -3.25
CA GLU A 62 -0.20 -17.11 -1.99
C GLU A 62 0.60 -15.89 -1.52
N ALA A 63 1.93 -15.93 -1.59
CA ALA A 63 2.78 -14.78 -1.26
C ALA A 63 2.44 -13.55 -2.11
N TYR A 64 2.16 -13.76 -3.41
CA TYR A 64 1.74 -12.73 -4.34
C TYR A 64 0.39 -12.11 -3.94
N ILE A 65 -0.64 -12.94 -3.75
CA ILE A 65 -1.99 -12.51 -3.39
C ILE A 65 -2.00 -11.80 -2.03
N THR A 66 -1.34 -12.39 -1.03
CA THR A 66 -1.25 -11.81 0.32
C THR A 66 -0.57 -10.44 0.29
N SER A 67 0.51 -10.30 -0.49
CA SER A 67 1.22 -9.03 -0.61
C SER A 67 0.36 -7.93 -1.22
N ILE A 68 -0.50 -8.24 -2.20
CA ILE A 68 -1.44 -7.26 -2.76
C ILE A 68 -2.58 -6.98 -1.77
N ALA A 69 -3.09 -8.00 -1.08
CA ALA A 69 -4.15 -7.83 -0.08
C ALA A 69 -3.73 -6.91 1.08
N THR A 70 -2.43 -6.86 1.45
CA THR A 70 -1.94 -5.92 2.47
C THR A 70 -2.06 -4.44 2.07
N TRP A 71 -2.36 -4.12 0.82
CA TRP A 71 -2.47 -2.73 0.38
C TRP A 71 -3.68 -2.01 0.98
N PHE A 72 -4.76 -2.72 1.31
CA PHE A 72 -5.88 -2.12 2.05
C PHE A 72 -5.47 -1.65 3.45
N PRO A 73 -5.00 -2.53 4.36
CA PRO A 73 -4.58 -2.09 5.68
C PRO A 73 -3.42 -1.09 5.64
N GLN A 74 -2.51 -1.20 4.66
CA GLN A 74 -1.49 -0.19 4.42
C GLN A 74 -2.09 1.17 4.06
N THR A 75 -3.11 1.19 3.20
CA THR A 75 -3.80 2.44 2.82
C THR A 75 -4.48 3.08 4.03
N VAL A 76 -5.11 2.29 4.91
CA VAL A 76 -5.69 2.78 6.16
C VAL A 76 -4.60 3.38 7.06
N TYR A 77 -3.49 2.68 7.24
CA TYR A 77 -2.36 3.16 8.01
C TYR A 77 -1.80 4.48 7.45
N GLU A 78 -1.54 4.55 6.15
CA GLU A 78 -1.04 5.75 5.47
C GLU A 78 -2.03 6.92 5.58
N SER A 79 -3.32 6.64 5.48
CA SER A 79 -4.38 7.64 5.62
C SER A 79 -4.37 8.28 7.01
N ILE A 80 -4.28 7.49 8.06
CA ILE A 80 -4.31 7.98 9.45
C ILE A 80 -2.99 8.63 9.84
N ALA A 81 -1.86 8.00 9.50
CA ALA A 81 -0.55 8.43 9.97
C ALA A 81 0.03 9.63 9.22
N TYR A 82 -0.31 9.79 7.93
CA TYR A 82 0.36 10.76 7.05
C TYR A 82 -0.61 11.67 6.30
N ILE A 83 -1.69 11.11 5.69
CA ILE A 83 -2.53 11.87 4.77
C ILE A 83 -3.51 12.74 5.56
N ALA A 84 -4.24 12.20 6.53
CA ALA A 84 -5.25 12.92 7.28
C ALA A 84 -4.68 14.15 8.02
N PRO A 85 -3.55 14.05 8.76
CA PRO A 85 -2.95 15.22 9.41
C PRO A 85 -2.54 16.33 8.43
N ALA A 86 -2.23 15.98 7.18
CA ALA A 86 -1.83 16.93 6.17
C ALA A 86 -3.02 17.55 5.42
N ILE A 87 -4.00 16.74 5.03
CA ILE A 87 -5.05 17.18 4.09
C ILE A 87 -6.30 17.76 4.81
N ILE A 88 -6.66 17.22 5.97
CA ILE A 88 -7.88 17.66 6.68
C ILE A 88 -7.79 19.13 7.13
N PRO A 89 -6.67 19.62 7.70
CA PRO A 89 -6.56 21.02 8.09
C PRO A 89 -6.64 21.99 6.91
N LEU A 90 -6.21 21.56 5.70
CA LEU A 90 -6.17 22.41 4.51
C LEU A 90 -7.48 22.37 3.71
N LEU A 91 -8.09 21.19 3.57
CA LEU A 91 -9.19 20.97 2.65
C LEU A 91 -10.50 20.56 3.34
N GLY A 92 -10.52 20.43 4.67
CA GLY A 92 -11.74 20.15 5.45
C GLY A 92 -12.54 18.94 4.93
N PRO A 93 -13.84 19.14 4.61
CA PRO A 93 -14.72 18.06 4.10
C PRO A 93 -14.22 17.41 2.80
N LEU A 94 -13.58 18.16 1.91
CA LEU A 94 -12.98 17.63 0.68
C LEU A 94 -11.87 16.64 1.00
N GLY A 95 -11.01 16.98 1.98
CA GLY A 95 -9.94 16.11 2.44
C GLY A 95 -10.47 14.81 3.05
N ILE A 96 -11.54 14.87 3.84
CA ILE A 96 -12.20 13.70 4.42
C ILE A 96 -12.76 12.79 3.30
N THR A 97 -13.49 13.38 2.34
CA THR A 97 -14.06 12.64 1.19
C THR A 97 -12.96 11.96 0.38
N TYR A 98 -11.87 12.67 0.10
CA TYR A 98 -10.72 12.09 -0.59
C TYR A 98 -10.12 10.90 0.17
N ILE A 99 -9.94 11.00 1.49
CA ILE A 99 -9.43 9.90 2.32
C ILE A 99 -10.35 8.69 2.27
N CYS A 100 -11.67 8.90 2.37
CA CYS A 100 -12.64 7.80 2.27
C CYS A 100 -12.53 7.08 0.92
N LEU A 101 -12.43 7.82 -0.18
CA LEU A 101 -12.27 7.23 -1.52
C LEU A 101 -10.89 6.56 -1.69
N PHE A 102 -9.84 7.09 -1.07
CA PHE A 102 -8.52 6.48 -1.07
C PHE A 102 -8.49 5.14 -0.31
N ILE A 103 -9.19 5.07 0.84
CA ILE A 103 -9.38 3.83 1.60
C ILE A 103 -10.24 2.84 0.80
N LEU A 104 -11.32 3.30 0.17
CA LEU A 104 -12.17 2.48 -0.70
C LEU A 104 -11.38 1.88 -1.86
N ASN A 105 -10.49 2.65 -2.48
CA ASN A 105 -9.58 2.13 -3.51
C ASN A 105 -8.72 0.97 -2.98
N GLY A 106 -8.12 1.14 -1.79
CA GLY A 106 -7.37 0.06 -1.13
C GLY A 106 -8.22 -1.18 -0.88
N ALA A 107 -9.48 -1.00 -0.46
CA ALA A 107 -10.42 -2.10 -0.21
C ALA A 107 -10.78 -2.85 -1.51
N ILE A 108 -10.99 -2.14 -2.61
CA ILE A 108 -11.23 -2.75 -3.94
C ILE A 108 -10.02 -3.59 -4.36
N VAL A 109 -8.80 -3.05 -4.24
CA VAL A 109 -7.56 -3.78 -4.59
C VAL A 109 -7.42 -5.06 -3.76
N ALA A 110 -7.63 -4.97 -2.45
CA ALA A 110 -7.58 -6.14 -1.57
C ALA A 110 -8.71 -7.13 -1.87
N GLY A 111 -9.91 -6.64 -2.15
CA GLY A 111 -11.06 -7.48 -2.54
C GLY A 111 -10.75 -8.30 -3.78
N ILE A 112 -10.20 -7.68 -4.82
CA ILE A 112 -9.77 -8.37 -6.04
C ILE A 112 -8.70 -9.42 -5.73
N ALA A 113 -7.71 -9.09 -4.89
CA ALA A 113 -6.66 -10.02 -4.49
C ALA A 113 -7.22 -11.21 -3.70
N LEU A 114 -8.15 -10.99 -2.77
CA LEU A 114 -8.79 -12.05 -1.99
C LEU A 114 -9.69 -12.95 -2.85
N LEU A 115 -10.41 -12.38 -3.80
CA LEU A 115 -11.19 -13.14 -4.78
C LEU A 115 -10.28 -14.00 -5.68
N ALA A 116 -9.16 -13.44 -6.14
CA ALA A 116 -8.16 -14.20 -6.86
C ALA A 116 -7.60 -15.35 -6.01
N GLY A 117 -7.42 -15.13 -4.70
CA GLY A 117 -7.02 -16.17 -3.75
C GLY A 117 -8.00 -17.33 -3.73
N ARG A 118 -9.29 -17.04 -3.65
CA ARG A 118 -10.35 -18.06 -3.67
C ARG A 118 -10.33 -18.93 -4.94
N LEU A 119 -9.97 -18.34 -6.09
CA LEU A 119 -9.96 -19.02 -7.39
C LEU A 119 -8.66 -19.78 -7.65
N LEU A 120 -7.51 -19.25 -7.20
CA LEU A 120 -6.20 -19.74 -7.57
C LEU A 120 -5.53 -20.59 -6.48
N LEU A 121 -5.96 -20.46 -5.22
CA LEU A 121 -5.39 -21.24 -4.12
C LEU A 121 -6.20 -22.53 -3.91
N LYS A 122 -5.49 -23.59 -3.58
CA LYS A 122 -6.10 -24.84 -3.10
C LYS A 122 -6.54 -24.64 -1.64
N ASP A 123 -7.54 -25.40 -1.21
CA ASP A 123 -7.90 -25.43 0.20
C ASP A 123 -6.66 -25.84 1.00
N ASN A 124 -6.20 -24.96 1.86
CA ASN A 124 -5.14 -25.29 2.81
C ASN A 124 -5.82 -25.92 4.01
N ASP A 125 -5.47 -27.16 4.30
CA ASP A 125 -5.70 -27.76 5.62
C ASP A 125 -5.14 -26.81 6.66
N GLU A 126 -5.87 -26.61 7.76
CA GLU A 126 -5.56 -25.65 8.81
C GLU A 126 -4.10 -25.75 9.23
N VAL A 127 -3.27 -24.83 8.81
CA VAL A 127 -1.93 -24.69 9.37
C VAL A 127 -2.14 -24.20 10.80
N GLU A 128 -2.08 -25.12 11.76
CA GLU A 128 -2.06 -24.79 13.18
C GLU A 128 -0.96 -23.74 13.42
N ILE A 129 -1.40 -22.54 13.76
CA ILE A 129 -0.46 -21.53 14.21
C ILE A 129 -0.17 -21.82 15.66
N SER A 130 0.93 -22.47 15.92
CA SER A 130 1.51 -22.47 17.26
C SER A 130 1.84 -21.02 17.62
N ILE A 131 1.07 -20.44 18.53
CA ILE A 131 1.39 -19.15 19.13
C ILE A 131 2.70 -19.34 19.90
N PRO A 132 3.80 -18.74 19.49
CA PRO A 132 5.03 -18.88 20.26
C PRO A 132 4.81 -18.16 21.59
N SER A 133 4.65 -18.90 22.66
CA SER A 133 4.76 -18.37 24.02
C SER A 133 6.24 -18.08 24.29
N ARG A 134 6.74 -16.97 23.77
CA ARG A 134 8.15 -16.60 23.96
C ARG A 134 8.29 -15.58 25.07
N ASN A 135 9.35 -15.74 25.85
CA ASN A 135 9.80 -14.76 26.83
C ASN A 135 10.08 -13.43 26.11
N ILE A 136 9.64 -12.31 26.66
CA ILE A 136 9.81 -10.94 26.09
C ILE A 136 11.27 -10.69 25.65
N ARG A 137 12.23 -11.18 26.40
CA ARG A 137 13.67 -11.03 26.11
C ARG A 137 14.06 -11.73 24.79
N GLU A 138 13.54 -12.93 24.55
CA GLU A 138 13.77 -13.66 23.31
C GLU A 138 13.08 -13.00 22.12
N ALA A 139 11.86 -12.47 22.33
CA ALA A 139 11.12 -11.75 21.32
C ALA A 139 11.87 -10.46 20.86
N ILE A 140 12.44 -9.71 21.80
CA ILE A 140 13.27 -8.54 21.52
C ILE A 140 14.51 -8.93 20.73
N TYR A 141 15.25 -9.94 21.20
CA TYR A 141 16.48 -10.40 20.55
C TYR A 141 16.24 -10.90 19.12
N ASN A 142 15.24 -11.74 18.92
CA ASN A 142 14.89 -12.29 17.61
C ASN A 142 14.33 -11.21 16.67
N GLY A 143 13.52 -10.30 17.20
CA GLY A 143 13.02 -9.13 16.45
C GLY A 143 14.16 -8.24 15.97
N PHE A 144 15.16 -7.98 16.80
CA PHE A 144 16.33 -7.20 16.43
C PHE A 144 17.21 -7.92 15.38
N LYS A 145 17.45 -9.22 15.54
CA LYS A 145 18.19 -10.05 14.60
C LYS A 145 17.51 -10.10 13.22
N ARG A 146 16.17 -10.19 13.18
CA ARG A 146 15.37 -10.12 11.94
C ARG A 146 15.49 -8.75 11.28
N SER A 147 15.34 -7.67 12.06
CA SER A 147 15.47 -6.29 11.57
C SER A 147 16.83 -6.03 10.95
N LYS A 148 17.91 -6.47 11.59
CA LYS A 148 19.29 -6.32 11.07
C LYS A 148 19.47 -7.07 9.72
N ARG A 149 18.93 -8.28 9.59
CA ARG A 149 18.99 -9.06 8.34
C ARG A 149 18.21 -8.39 7.21
N THR A 150 17.00 -7.91 7.50
CA THR A 150 16.17 -7.19 6.55
C THR A 150 16.84 -5.89 6.11
N LEU A 151 17.38 -5.11 7.05
CA LEU A 151 18.10 -3.86 6.77
C LEU A 151 19.33 -4.10 5.88
N LYS A 152 20.17 -5.10 6.20
CA LYS A 152 21.34 -5.43 5.38
C LYS A 152 20.96 -5.76 3.94
N ARG A 153 19.88 -6.50 3.74
CA ARG A 153 19.38 -6.86 2.41
C ARG A 153 18.76 -5.66 1.69
N TYR A 154 18.01 -4.84 2.42
CA TYR A 154 17.47 -3.59 1.88
C TYR A 154 18.57 -2.66 1.38
N VAL A 155 19.58 -2.41 2.19
CA VAL A 155 20.71 -1.55 1.80
C VAL A 155 21.45 -2.11 0.58
N ALA A 156 21.69 -3.43 0.53
CA ALA A 156 22.45 -4.03 -0.55
C ALA A 156 21.73 -4.04 -1.90
N ILE A 157 20.39 -4.18 -1.91
CA ILE A 157 19.62 -4.36 -3.14
C ILE A 157 18.74 -3.14 -3.44
N ALA A 158 18.00 -2.67 -2.45
CA ALA A 158 17.03 -1.61 -2.67
C ALA A 158 17.68 -0.23 -2.82
N LEU A 159 18.74 0.06 -2.09
CA LEU A 159 19.41 1.36 -2.15
C LEU A 159 19.96 1.68 -3.55
N PRO A 160 20.71 0.80 -4.24
CA PRO A 160 21.14 1.07 -5.61
C PRO A 160 19.98 1.28 -6.58
N ILE A 161 18.94 0.45 -6.50
CA ILE A 161 17.74 0.57 -7.35
C ILE A 161 17.03 1.90 -7.08
N THR A 162 16.93 2.33 -5.82
CA THR A 162 16.34 3.60 -5.44
C THR A 162 17.12 4.78 -6.03
N ILE A 163 18.44 4.77 -5.97
CA ILE A 163 19.29 5.82 -6.54
C ILE A 163 19.06 5.93 -8.05
N VAL A 164 19.10 4.81 -8.75
CA VAL A 164 18.85 4.78 -10.22
C VAL A 164 17.43 5.29 -10.53
N ALA A 165 16.42 4.88 -9.77
CA ALA A 165 15.05 5.34 -9.97
C ALA A 165 14.90 6.86 -9.76
N PHE A 166 15.56 7.44 -8.73
CA PHE A 166 15.54 8.90 -8.53
C PHE A 166 16.20 9.65 -9.68
N VAL A 167 17.38 9.21 -10.15
CA VAL A 167 18.07 9.83 -11.29
C VAL A 167 17.19 9.80 -12.55
N LEU A 168 16.57 8.67 -12.84
CA LEU A 168 15.68 8.54 -14.02
C LEU A 168 14.42 9.42 -13.91
N LEU A 169 13.90 9.64 -12.72
CA LEU A 169 12.71 10.47 -12.48
C LEU A 169 13.03 11.98 -12.49
N ASP A 170 14.23 12.37 -12.07
CA ASP A 170 14.65 13.78 -12.06
C ASP A 170 15.01 14.31 -13.46
N VAL A 171 15.26 13.44 -14.44
CA VAL A 171 15.54 13.82 -15.85
C VAL A 171 14.31 14.38 -16.59
N GLY A 172 13.17 14.56 -15.91
CA GLY A 172 12.08 15.40 -16.41
C GLY A 172 11.28 14.83 -17.59
N LEU A 173 11.12 13.49 -17.66
CA LEU A 173 10.42 12.82 -18.77
C LEU A 173 8.89 12.90 -18.71
N ILE A 174 8.30 13.72 -17.81
CA ILE A 174 6.85 13.68 -17.59
C ILE A 174 6.25 15.08 -17.77
N ASN A 175 6.06 15.50 -19.02
CA ASN A 175 5.12 16.55 -19.36
C ASN A 175 3.75 15.88 -19.59
N PHE A 176 2.79 16.15 -18.71
CA PHE A 176 1.42 15.67 -18.84
C PHE A 176 0.52 16.81 -19.33
N ASP A 177 0.26 16.86 -20.62
CA ASP A 177 -0.92 17.55 -21.14
C ASP A 177 -2.11 16.58 -21.06
N LEU A 178 -2.85 16.65 -19.98
CA LEU A 178 -4.05 15.84 -19.82
C LEU A 178 -5.25 16.62 -20.35
N PRO A 179 -5.95 16.14 -21.40
CA PRO A 179 -7.17 16.76 -21.91
C PRO A 179 -8.35 16.49 -20.98
N LEU A 180 -8.30 17.04 -19.77
CA LEU A 180 -9.39 16.95 -18.81
C LEU A 180 -10.22 18.25 -18.86
N PRO A 181 -11.55 18.17 -18.72
CA PRO A 181 -12.43 19.34 -18.67
C PRO A 181 -12.36 20.01 -17.28
N LEU A 182 -11.17 20.46 -16.91
CA LEU A 182 -10.87 21.12 -15.65
C LEU A 182 -10.25 22.50 -15.92
N PRO A 183 -10.45 23.49 -15.05
CA PRO A 183 -9.78 24.78 -15.17
C PRO A 183 -8.24 24.62 -15.16
N PRO A 184 -7.50 25.48 -15.90
CA PRO A 184 -6.03 25.42 -15.98
C PRO A 184 -5.35 25.46 -14.60
N GLU A 185 -5.88 26.24 -13.66
CA GLU A 185 -5.38 26.36 -12.29
C GLU A 185 -5.48 25.03 -11.54
N ALA A 186 -6.56 24.29 -11.76
CA ALA A 186 -6.78 22.97 -11.19
C ALA A 186 -5.87 21.91 -11.83
N LEU A 187 -5.61 21.99 -13.13
CA LEU A 187 -4.68 21.10 -13.83
C LEU A 187 -3.25 21.27 -13.34
N ALA A 188 -2.83 22.48 -12.95
CA ALA A 188 -1.50 22.76 -12.40
C ALA A 188 -1.22 22.03 -11.06
N ILE A 189 -2.26 21.62 -10.32
CA ILE A 189 -2.11 20.84 -9.09
C ILE A 189 -1.58 19.42 -9.36
N ILE A 190 -1.88 18.85 -10.52
CA ILE A 190 -1.50 17.46 -10.85
C ILE A 190 0.03 17.28 -10.89
N PRO A 191 0.80 18.04 -11.66
CA PRO A 191 2.26 17.94 -11.64
C PRO A 191 2.86 18.36 -10.29
N LEU A 192 2.27 19.34 -9.61
CA LEU A 192 2.73 19.73 -8.27
C LEU A 192 2.64 18.60 -7.27
N ARG A 193 1.64 17.72 -7.39
CA ARG A 193 1.49 16.52 -6.56
C ARG A 193 2.66 15.51 -6.71
N ILE A 194 3.27 15.45 -7.89
CA ILE A 194 4.46 14.60 -8.13
C ILE A 194 5.66 15.14 -7.36
N ALA A 195 5.84 16.47 -7.40
CA ALA A 195 6.96 17.12 -6.75
C ALA A 195 6.81 17.13 -5.22
N ASN A 196 5.67 17.60 -4.73
CA ASN A 196 5.39 17.71 -3.30
C ASN A 196 3.89 17.58 -3.01
N PRO A 197 3.45 16.48 -2.38
CA PRO A 197 2.05 16.29 -2.02
C PRO A 197 1.45 17.38 -1.13
N LEU A 198 2.22 17.89 -0.17
CA LEU A 198 1.75 18.91 0.77
C LEU A 198 1.57 20.26 0.07
N ALA A 199 2.51 20.64 -0.80
CA ALA A 199 2.38 21.83 -1.63
C ALA A 199 1.17 21.76 -2.55
N ALA A 200 0.86 20.60 -3.12
CA ALA A 200 -0.33 20.40 -3.94
C ALA A 200 -1.63 20.58 -3.14
N TYR A 201 -1.68 20.11 -1.89
CA TYR A 201 -2.85 20.33 -1.02
C TYR A 201 -3.01 21.81 -0.64
N ALA A 202 -1.91 22.50 -0.33
CA ALA A 202 -1.93 23.92 -0.03
C ALA A 202 -2.38 24.74 -1.23
N ALA A 203 -1.78 24.51 -2.41
CA ALA A 203 -2.18 25.21 -3.65
C ALA A 203 -3.65 24.91 -4.02
N LEU A 204 -4.14 23.69 -3.80
CA LEU A 204 -5.54 23.38 -4.03
C LEU A 204 -6.45 24.16 -3.08
N SER A 205 -6.04 24.34 -1.82
CA SER A 205 -6.85 25.11 -0.83
C SER A 205 -7.00 26.59 -1.21
N GLU A 206 -6.01 27.17 -1.90
CA GLU A 206 -6.04 28.56 -2.35
C GLU A 206 -7.02 28.80 -3.51
N ILE A 207 -7.31 27.78 -4.32
CA ILE A 207 -8.22 27.88 -5.48
C ILE A 207 -9.61 27.30 -5.21
N MET A 208 -9.91 26.88 -3.97
CA MET A 208 -11.20 26.24 -3.62
C MET A 208 -12.41 27.13 -3.91
N ASP A 209 -12.26 28.46 -3.84
CA ASP A 209 -13.34 29.41 -4.13
C ASP A 209 -13.60 29.57 -5.62
N THR A 210 -12.68 29.13 -6.49
CA THR A 210 -12.77 29.27 -7.95
C THR A 210 -13.22 27.98 -8.65
N ILE A 211 -13.21 26.86 -7.96
CA ILE A 211 -13.56 25.56 -8.51
C ILE A 211 -14.64 24.87 -7.68
N THR A 212 -15.41 23.99 -8.31
CA THR A 212 -16.44 23.21 -7.61
C THR A 212 -15.80 22.09 -6.77
N PHE A 213 -16.53 21.66 -5.72
CA PHE A 213 -16.12 20.50 -4.89
C PHE A 213 -15.82 19.26 -5.74
N LYS A 214 -16.67 18.99 -6.76
CA LYS A 214 -16.47 17.90 -7.72
C LYS A 214 -15.15 18.04 -8.48
N GLN A 215 -14.85 19.21 -9.03
CA GLN A 215 -13.61 19.46 -9.75
C GLN A 215 -12.39 19.26 -8.85
N ALA A 216 -12.40 19.81 -7.65
CA ALA A 216 -11.33 19.65 -6.67
C ALA A 216 -11.11 18.16 -6.30
N LEU A 217 -12.18 17.40 -6.11
CA LEU A 217 -12.11 15.97 -5.81
C LEU A 217 -11.52 15.17 -6.97
N ILE A 218 -11.94 15.47 -8.22
CA ILE A 218 -11.39 14.82 -9.43
C ILE A 218 -9.90 15.12 -9.58
N VAL A 219 -9.47 16.37 -9.35
CA VAL A 219 -8.04 16.75 -9.37
C VAL A 219 -7.23 15.90 -8.40
N LEU A 220 -7.70 15.76 -7.15
CA LEU A 220 -7.02 14.93 -6.14
C LEU A 220 -6.96 13.46 -6.55
N LEU A 221 -8.05 12.93 -7.10
CA LEU A 221 -8.13 11.53 -7.55
C LEU A 221 -7.22 11.27 -8.75
N VAL A 222 -7.19 12.15 -9.73
CA VAL A 222 -6.31 12.04 -10.92
C VAL A 222 -4.84 12.21 -10.52
N ALA A 223 -4.54 13.16 -9.66
CA ALA A 223 -3.18 13.41 -9.19
C ALA A 223 -2.61 12.28 -8.33
N SER A 224 -3.48 11.47 -7.69
CA SER A 224 -3.07 10.39 -6.77
C SER A 224 -2.29 9.26 -7.46
N PRO A 225 -2.75 8.60 -8.54
CA PRO A 225 -1.98 7.59 -9.24
C PRO A 225 -0.69 8.16 -9.86
N ILE A 226 -0.74 9.37 -10.40
CA ILE A 226 0.41 10.03 -11.02
C ILE A 226 1.50 10.30 -9.98
N GLY A 227 1.16 10.90 -8.83
CA GLY A 227 2.10 11.10 -7.72
C GLY A 227 2.59 9.78 -7.11
N SER A 228 1.77 8.73 -7.18
CA SER A 228 2.14 7.39 -6.71
C SER A 228 3.19 6.70 -7.57
N LEU A 229 3.32 7.04 -8.87
CA LEU A 229 4.33 6.44 -9.75
C LEU A 229 5.75 6.67 -9.21
N ARG A 230 6.07 7.91 -8.83
CA ARG A 230 7.37 8.22 -8.20
C ARG A 230 7.60 7.37 -6.95
N TYR A 231 6.61 7.27 -6.07
CA TYR A 231 6.70 6.45 -4.86
C TYR A 231 6.85 4.96 -5.16
N ILE A 232 6.14 4.46 -6.19
CA ILE A 232 6.23 3.06 -6.62
C ILE A 232 7.64 2.73 -7.06
N PHE A 233 8.22 3.52 -7.96
CA PHE A 233 9.54 3.23 -8.52
C PHE A 233 10.69 3.52 -7.54
N ALA A 234 10.63 4.64 -6.82
CA ALA A 234 11.69 5.04 -5.91
C ALA A 234 11.70 4.25 -4.57
N HIS A 235 10.54 3.81 -4.10
CA HIS A 235 10.46 3.20 -2.76
C HIS A 235 9.87 1.80 -2.77
N ARG A 236 8.70 1.61 -3.39
CA ARG A 236 7.98 0.34 -3.28
C ARG A 236 8.65 -0.77 -4.08
N LEU A 237 9.01 -0.53 -5.33
CA LEU A 237 9.66 -1.53 -6.18
C LEU A 237 11.00 -2.00 -5.61
N PRO A 238 11.95 -1.13 -5.22
CA PRO A 238 13.21 -1.56 -4.62
C PRO A 238 13.00 -2.39 -3.34
N TYR A 239 12.03 -1.99 -2.51
CA TYR A 239 11.72 -2.70 -1.27
C TYR A 239 11.21 -4.13 -1.52
N TYR A 240 10.24 -4.29 -2.42
CA TYR A 240 9.68 -5.61 -2.75
C TYR A 240 10.70 -6.49 -3.48
N VAL A 241 11.49 -5.94 -4.41
CA VAL A 241 12.58 -6.67 -5.07
C VAL A 241 13.63 -7.13 -4.06
N GLY A 242 14.00 -6.29 -3.09
CA GLY A 242 14.91 -6.66 -2.02
C GLY A 242 14.43 -7.80 -1.14
N LEU A 243 13.12 -7.94 -0.94
CA LEU A 243 12.53 -8.97 -0.08
C LEU A 243 12.20 -10.26 -0.83
N PHE A 244 11.60 -10.18 -2.01
CA PHE A 244 11.06 -11.31 -2.78
C PHE A 244 11.93 -11.74 -3.97
N GLY A 245 12.94 -10.94 -4.32
CA GLY A 245 13.70 -11.08 -5.57
C GLY A 245 13.04 -10.33 -6.73
N VAL A 246 13.81 -10.20 -7.84
CA VAL A 246 13.41 -9.35 -8.98
C VAL A 246 12.09 -9.81 -9.59
N ASP A 247 11.92 -11.08 -9.88
CA ASP A 247 10.74 -11.59 -10.60
C ASP A 247 9.44 -11.43 -9.77
N LEU A 248 9.41 -11.95 -8.55
CA LEU A 248 8.19 -11.89 -7.72
C LEU A 248 7.94 -10.47 -7.21
N GLY A 249 8.97 -9.76 -6.75
CA GLY A 249 8.84 -8.40 -6.25
C GLY A 249 8.32 -7.43 -7.29
N THR A 250 8.84 -7.50 -8.52
CA THR A 250 8.38 -6.66 -9.65
C THR A 250 6.94 -6.99 -10.02
N LYS A 251 6.57 -8.27 -10.12
CA LYS A 251 5.19 -8.68 -10.43
C LYS A 251 4.18 -8.19 -9.40
N ILE A 252 4.49 -8.30 -8.10
CA ILE A 252 3.60 -7.80 -7.03
C ILE A 252 3.35 -6.31 -7.22
N VAL A 253 4.41 -5.54 -7.43
CA VAL A 253 4.31 -4.07 -7.51
C VAL A 253 3.62 -3.61 -8.78
N LEU A 254 3.96 -4.18 -9.94
CA LEU A 254 3.37 -3.77 -11.21
C LEU A 254 1.90 -4.17 -11.30
N VAL A 255 1.55 -5.41 -11.02
CA VAL A 255 0.15 -5.85 -11.14
C VAL A 255 -0.71 -5.20 -10.07
N GLY A 256 -0.24 -5.12 -8.82
CA GLY A 256 -0.96 -4.39 -7.79
C GLY A 256 -1.13 -2.91 -8.15
N GLY A 257 -0.10 -2.29 -8.75
CA GLY A 257 -0.15 -0.92 -9.26
C GLY A 257 -1.20 -0.73 -10.35
N VAL A 258 -1.24 -1.62 -11.34
CA VAL A 258 -2.26 -1.60 -12.41
C VAL A 258 -3.67 -1.74 -11.83
N ILE A 259 -3.90 -2.71 -10.93
CA ILE A 259 -5.21 -2.89 -10.29
C ILE A 259 -5.61 -1.60 -9.54
N ARG A 260 -4.67 -0.98 -8.82
CA ARG A 260 -4.92 0.26 -8.09
C ARG A 260 -5.28 1.43 -9.01
N ILE A 261 -4.58 1.56 -10.13
CA ILE A 261 -4.86 2.59 -11.14
C ILE A 261 -6.26 2.36 -11.74
N CYS A 262 -6.58 1.14 -12.16
CA CYS A 262 -7.90 0.80 -12.69
C CYS A 262 -9.01 1.07 -11.67
N ALA A 263 -8.81 0.72 -10.40
CA ALA A 263 -9.76 1.03 -9.33
C ALA A 263 -9.94 2.54 -9.14
N THR A 264 -8.85 3.34 -9.22
CA THR A 264 -8.93 4.81 -9.16
C THR A 264 -9.76 5.36 -10.31
N PHE A 265 -9.54 4.90 -11.55
CA PHE A 265 -10.35 5.31 -12.69
C PHE A 265 -11.83 4.96 -12.52
N GLY A 266 -12.13 3.76 -11.99
CA GLY A 266 -13.50 3.37 -11.66
C GLY A 266 -14.15 4.33 -10.64
N ILE A 267 -13.40 4.75 -9.61
CA ILE A 267 -13.85 5.73 -8.62
C ILE A 267 -14.05 7.11 -9.27
N ILE A 268 -13.14 7.57 -10.13
CA ILE A 268 -13.29 8.85 -10.84
C ILE A 268 -14.57 8.85 -11.68
N ILE A 269 -14.82 7.79 -12.42
CA ILE A 269 -16.03 7.64 -13.22
C ILE A 269 -17.28 7.67 -12.32
N ALA A 270 -17.28 6.94 -11.21
CA ALA A 270 -18.37 6.96 -10.25
C ALA A 270 -18.62 8.37 -9.67
N VAL A 271 -17.57 9.07 -9.28
CA VAL A 271 -17.65 10.47 -8.79
C VAL A 271 -18.18 11.39 -9.90
N TRP A 272 -17.77 11.16 -11.14
CA TRP A 272 -18.25 11.98 -12.27
C TRP A 272 -19.77 11.89 -12.49
N PHE A 273 -20.34 10.73 -12.28
CA PHE A 273 -21.80 10.51 -12.48
C PHE A 273 -22.64 10.73 -11.24
N LEU A 274 -22.08 10.62 -10.03
CA LEU A 274 -22.80 10.74 -8.76
C LEU A 274 -22.87 12.17 -8.22
N PHE A 275 -21.92 12.99 -8.57
CA PHE A 275 -21.80 14.41 -8.19
C PHE A 275 -21.83 15.29 -9.43
#